data_f452001f10dd478cb2b6e8f4fdaab32b
#
_entry.id   f452001f10dd478cb2b6e8f4fdaab32b
#
_cell.length_a   1.000
_cell.length_b   1.000
_cell.length_c   1.000
_cell.angle_alpha   90.00
_cell.angle_beta   90.00
_cell.angle_gamma   90.00
#
_symmetry.space_group_name_H-M   'P 1'
#
loop_
_entity.id
_entity.type
_entity.pdbx_description
1 polymer ?
#
loop_
_entity_poly.entity_id
_entity_poly.type
_entity_poly.pdbx_seq_one_letter_code
_entity_poly.pdbx_strand_id
1 'polypeptide(L)'
;MLRHGFVASLLLVGSFGLLATLTSIKTMAERPTFASDIRPILEASCQPCHFQGGQMYEKLPFDKPETITKLGTKLFTRIKNEDQQRVIREFLSEQSATADR
;
A
#
# COMPACT_ATOMS: atom_id res chain seq x y z
N MET A 1 -21.60 -67.79 -35.22
CA MET A 1 -20.99 -67.44 -33.93
C MET A 1 -20.63 -65.94 -33.86
N LEU A 2 -21.44 -65.24 -33.18
CA LEU A 2 -21.24 -63.80 -33.03
C LEU A 2 -20.25 -63.50 -31.93
N ARG A 3 -19.18 -62.87 -32.28
CA ARG A 3 -18.22 -62.35 -31.31
C ARG A 3 -18.43 -60.83 -31.21
N HIS A 4 -19.03 -60.46 -30.14
CA HIS A 4 -19.25 -59.05 -29.84
C HIS A 4 -17.93 -58.47 -29.37
N GLY A 5 -17.33 -57.65 -30.22
CA GLY A 5 -16.24 -56.79 -29.84
C GLY A 5 -16.74 -55.65 -28.99
N PHE A 6 -16.41 -55.69 -27.71
CA PHE A 6 -16.60 -54.56 -26.82
C PHE A 6 -15.57 -53.49 -27.18
N VAL A 7 -16.03 -52.46 -27.80
CA VAL A 7 -15.24 -51.26 -27.96
C VAL A 7 -15.37 -50.46 -26.64
N ALA A 8 -14.38 -50.60 -25.81
CA ALA A 8 -14.25 -49.76 -24.62
C ALA A 8 -13.89 -48.36 -25.07
N SER A 9 -14.89 -47.50 -25.08
CA SER A 9 -14.69 -46.10 -25.31
C SER A 9 -14.09 -45.48 -24.05
N LEU A 10 -12.78 -45.26 -24.08
CA LEU A 10 -12.06 -44.56 -23.01
C LEU A 10 -12.37 -43.08 -23.15
N LEU A 11 -13.33 -42.61 -22.36
CA LEU A 11 -13.54 -41.19 -22.20
C LEU A 11 -12.43 -40.59 -21.33
N LEU A 12 -11.43 -40.06 -21.99
CA LEU A 12 -10.44 -39.20 -21.38
C LEU A 12 -11.14 -37.87 -21.01
N VAL A 13 -11.61 -37.81 -19.78
CA VAL A 13 -12.01 -36.55 -19.18
C VAL A 13 -10.72 -35.80 -18.89
N GLY A 14 -10.34 -34.93 -19.82
CA GLY A 14 -9.27 -33.97 -19.59
C GLY A 14 -9.69 -33.03 -18.48
N SER A 15 -9.13 -33.25 -17.30
CA SER A 15 -9.17 -32.24 -16.23
C SER A 15 -8.43 -31.01 -16.73
N PHE A 16 -9.17 -30.07 -17.29
CA PHE A 16 -8.66 -28.74 -17.49
C PHE A 16 -8.50 -28.10 -16.10
N GLY A 17 -7.31 -28.25 -15.54
CA GLY A 17 -6.93 -27.51 -14.36
C GLY A 17 -6.98 -26.03 -14.67
N LEU A 18 -8.03 -25.39 -14.20
CA LEU A 18 -8.15 -23.93 -14.20
C LEU A 18 -7.08 -23.41 -13.24
N LEU A 19 -5.88 -23.15 -13.75
CA LEU A 19 -4.91 -22.34 -13.04
C LEU A 19 -5.48 -20.92 -12.96
N ALA A 20 -6.19 -20.65 -11.87
CA ALA A 20 -6.53 -19.30 -11.51
C ALA A 20 -5.22 -18.60 -11.13
N THR A 21 -4.61 -17.92 -12.09
CA THR A 21 -3.57 -16.96 -11.80
C THR A 21 -4.23 -15.83 -11.03
N LEU A 22 -4.10 -15.86 -9.72
CA LEU A 22 -4.43 -14.73 -8.86
C LEU A 22 -3.41 -13.64 -9.17
N THR A 23 -3.70 -12.85 -10.20
CA THR A 23 -3.06 -11.55 -10.35
C THR A 23 -3.54 -10.70 -9.19
N SER A 24 -2.67 -10.51 -8.22
CA SER A 24 -2.87 -9.56 -7.14
C SER A 24 -3.02 -8.18 -7.78
N ILE A 25 -4.27 -7.80 -8.04
CA ILE A 25 -4.57 -6.43 -8.40
C ILE A 25 -4.38 -5.64 -7.11
N LYS A 26 -3.26 -4.95 -7.01
CA LYS A 26 -3.05 -3.98 -5.93
C LYS A 26 -4.09 -2.90 -6.09
N THR A 27 -5.17 -3.04 -5.36
CA THR A 27 -6.28 -2.11 -5.43
C THR A 27 -5.87 -0.74 -4.91
N MET A 28 -6.48 0.33 -5.41
CA MET A 28 -6.27 1.70 -4.94
C MET A 28 -6.45 1.83 -3.42
N ALA A 29 -7.20 0.92 -2.79
CA ALA A 29 -7.42 0.84 -1.35
C ALA A 29 -6.17 0.45 -0.54
N GLU A 30 -5.12 -0.09 -1.18
CA GLU A 30 -3.86 -0.47 -0.52
C GLU A 30 -2.82 0.66 -0.51
N ARG A 31 -3.11 1.78 -1.16
CA ARG A 31 -2.22 2.94 -1.18
C ARG A 31 -2.33 3.70 0.14
N PRO A 32 -1.21 4.05 0.77
CA PRO A 32 -1.26 4.79 2.01
C PRO A 32 -1.88 6.17 1.81
N THR A 33 -2.80 6.51 2.71
CA THR A 33 -3.40 7.84 2.75
C THR A 33 -2.84 8.64 3.93
N PHE A 34 -2.88 9.96 3.80
CA PHE A 34 -2.41 10.80 4.88
C PHE A 34 -3.19 10.56 6.18
N ALA A 35 -4.52 10.59 6.11
CA ALA A 35 -5.37 10.49 7.30
C ALA A 35 -5.26 9.15 8.03
N SER A 36 -5.23 8.06 7.28
CA SER A 36 -5.29 6.70 7.85
C SER A 36 -3.93 6.13 8.19
N ASP A 37 -2.89 6.48 7.45
CA ASP A 37 -1.61 5.79 7.51
C ASP A 37 -0.46 6.68 7.98
N ILE A 38 -0.42 7.91 7.55
CA ILE A 38 0.70 8.82 7.84
C ILE A 38 0.45 9.58 9.15
N ARG A 39 -0.71 10.19 9.30
CA ARG A 39 -1.05 10.98 10.48
C ARG A 39 -0.87 10.21 11.81
N PRO A 40 -1.32 8.96 11.96
CA PRO A 40 -1.09 8.21 13.19
C PRO A 40 0.39 8.01 13.53
N ILE A 41 1.24 7.80 12.52
CA ILE A 41 2.70 7.68 12.71
C ILE A 41 3.26 8.99 13.28
N LEU A 42 2.85 10.11 12.72
CA LEU A 42 3.32 11.43 13.13
C LEU A 42 2.80 11.80 14.53
N GLU A 43 1.55 11.48 14.83
CA GLU A 43 0.98 11.71 16.16
C GLU A 43 1.73 10.95 17.24
N ALA A 44 2.11 9.70 16.96
CA ALA A 44 2.85 8.87 17.91
C ALA A 44 4.27 9.39 18.19
N SER A 45 4.92 10.04 17.22
CA SER A 45 6.34 10.42 17.31
C SER A 45 6.58 11.92 17.47
N CYS A 46 5.64 12.77 17.09
CA CYS A 46 5.85 14.22 16.92
C CYS A 46 4.90 15.11 17.72
N GLN A 47 4.02 14.53 18.52
CA GLN A 47 3.20 15.30 19.46
C GLN A 47 4.02 15.69 20.71
N PRO A 48 3.67 16.80 21.35
CA PRO A 48 2.68 17.81 20.96
C PRO A 48 3.20 18.90 20.01
N CYS A 49 4.51 18.93 19.75
CA CYS A 49 5.19 20.11 19.18
C CYS A 49 4.68 20.51 17.79
N HIS A 50 4.38 19.54 16.94
CA HIS A 50 3.98 19.77 15.54
C HIS A 50 2.47 19.67 15.29
N PHE A 51 1.69 19.59 16.35
CA PHE A 51 0.23 19.52 16.29
C PHE A 51 -0.41 20.72 16.98
N GLN A 52 -1.71 20.86 16.84
CA GLN A 52 -2.45 22.02 17.33
C GLN A 52 -2.14 22.31 18.82
N GLY A 53 -1.75 23.52 19.10
CA GLY A 53 -1.30 23.95 20.42
C GLY A 53 0.19 23.74 20.70
N GLY A 54 0.93 23.07 19.83
CA GLY A 54 2.37 22.82 19.95
C GLY A 54 3.22 24.01 19.50
N GLN A 55 4.47 24.05 19.99
CA GLN A 55 5.39 25.16 19.72
C GLN A 55 5.80 25.30 18.26
N MET A 56 5.81 24.19 17.52
CA MET A 56 6.22 24.15 16.11
C MET A 56 5.04 24.13 15.13
N TYR A 57 3.83 24.13 15.64
CA TYR A 57 2.65 23.98 14.79
C TYR A 57 2.52 25.07 13.73
N GLU A 58 2.74 26.32 14.10
CA GLU A 58 2.65 27.45 13.17
C GLU A 58 3.69 27.37 12.05
N LYS A 59 4.87 26.86 12.35
CA LYS A 59 5.97 26.75 11.36
C LYS A 59 5.90 25.46 10.55
N LEU A 60 5.58 24.37 11.19
CA LEU A 60 5.57 23.03 10.60
C LEU A 60 4.37 22.21 11.12
N PRO A 61 3.17 22.45 10.60
CA PRO A 61 1.97 21.73 11.01
C PRO A 61 1.97 20.32 10.39
N PHE A 62 2.07 19.29 11.23
CA PHE A 62 2.12 17.89 10.78
C PHE A 62 0.73 17.28 10.56
N ASP A 63 -0.33 18.03 10.77
CA ASP A 63 -1.69 17.63 10.39
C ASP A 63 -2.04 17.99 8.94
N LYS A 64 -1.08 18.54 8.19
CA LYS A 64 -1.24 18.94 6.79
C LYS A 64 -0.36 18.07 5.88
N PRO A 65 -0.95 17.37 4.89
CA PRO A 65 -0.18 16.54 3.95
C PRO A 65 0.90 17.31 3.21
N GLU A 66 0.66 18.57 2.87
CA GLU A 66 1.60 19.42 2.13
C GLU A 66 2.90 19.64 2.89
N THR A 67 2.82 19.79 4.21
CA THR A 67 4.00 19.92 5.07
C THR A 67 4.85 18.66 5.01
N ILE A 68 4.22 17.51 5.05
CA ILE A 68 4.89 16.23 5.02
C ILE A 68 5.53 15.96 3.66
N THR A 69 4.83 16.27 2.58
CA THR A 69 5.36 16.17 1.23
C THR A 69 6.60 17.06 1.05
N LYS A 70 6.57 18.26 1.59
CA LYS A 70 7.67 19.22 1.53
C LYS A 70 8.89 18.75 2.34
N LEU A 71 8.69 18.18 3.52
CA LEU A 71 9.76 17.64 4.35
C LEU A 71 10.37 16.38 3.76
N GLY A 72 9.55 15.53 3.17
CA GLY A 72 10.00 14.29 2.54
C GLY A 72 10.78 13.39 3.51
N THR A 73 11.89 12.86 3.05
CA THR A 73 12.73 11.93 3.82
C THR A 73 13.46 12.55 5.02
N LYS A 74 13.41 13.88 5.18
CA LYS A 74 13.92 14.56 6.39
C LYS A 74 13.20 14.09 7.65
N LEU A 75 11.96 13.60 7.53
CA LEU A 75 11.23 12.97 8.63
C LEU A 75 11.97 11.78 9.25
N PHE A 76 12.81 11.10 8.48
CA PHE A 76 13.55 9.90 8.92
C PHE A 76 14.67 10.22 9.91
N THR A 77 14.97 11.47 10.15
CA THR A 77 15.84 11.87 11.25
C THR A 77 15.20 11.58 12.62
N ARG A 78 13.87 11.53 12.66
CA ARG A 78 13.06 11.29 13.87
C ARG A 78 12.32 9.96 13.85
N ILE A 79 11.89 9.52 12.69
CA ILE A 79 11.16 8.26 12.51
C ILE A 79 12.16 7.18 12.08
N LYS A 80 12.53 6.29 13.02
CA LYS A 80 13.57 5.27 12.82
C LYS A 80 13.02 3.88 12.52
N ASN A 81 11.74 3.66 12.72
CA ASN A 81 11.11 2.39 12.40
C ASN A 81 11.04 2.18 10.89
N GLU A 82 11.59 1.08 10.39
CA GLU A 82 11.69 0.80 8.96
C GLU A 82 10.34 0.60 8.28
N ASP A 83 9.38 0.00 8.96
CA ASP A 83 8.03 -0.20 8.41
C ASP A 83 7.32 1.14 8.25
N GLN A 84 7.45 2.03 9.23
CA GLN A 84 6.90 3.38 9.16
C GLN A 84 7.57 4.20 8.05
N GLN A 85 8.89 4.10 7.91
CA GLN A 85 9.62 4.75 6.82
C GLN A 85 9.15 4.25 5.45
N ARG A 86 8.90 2.96 5.32
CA ARG A 86 8.38 2.37 4.07
C ARG A 86 7.03 2.95 3.70
N VAL A 87 6.10 3.02 4.64
CA VAL A 87 4.76 3.60 4.44
C VAL A 87 4.86 5.07 4.02
N ILE A 88 5.73 5.84 4.67
CA ILE A 88 5.96 7.25 4.34
C ILE A 88 6.55 7.39 2.93
N ARG A 89 7.54 6.58 2.56
CA ARG A 89 8.12 6.60 1.20
C ARG A 89 7.07 6.33 0.14
N GLU A 90 6.22 5.36 0.39
CA GLU A 90 5.14 5.00 -0.53
C GLU A 90 4.16 6.16 -0.71
N PHE A 91 3.75 6.81 0.38
CA PHE A 91 2.93 8.01 0.34
C PHE A 91 3.60 9.14 -0.45
N LEU A 92 4.86 9.45 -0.18
CA LEU A 92 5.60 10.50 -0.87
C LEU A 92 5.74 10.22 -2.38
N SER A 93 5.94 8.99 -2.76
CA SER A 93 6.00 8.55 -4.15
C SER A 93 4.69 8.83 -4.89
N GLU A 94 3.56 8.53 -4.26
CA GLU A 94 2.23 8.80 -4.83
C GLU A 94 1.97 10.30 -5.00
N GLN A 95 2.41 11.13 -4.05
CA GLN A 95 2.27 12.58 -4.15
C GLN A 95 3.08 13.15 -5.32
N SER A 96 4.29 12.66 -5.54
CA SER A 96 5.13 13.07 -6.68
C SER A 96 4.50 12.68 -8.01
N ALA A 97 3.98 11.47 -8.13
CA ALA A 97 3.32 10.99 -9.34
C ALA A 97 2.06 11.81 -9.68
N THR A 98 1.36 12.33 -8.68
CA THR A 98 0.17 13.17 -8.87
C THR A 98 0.53 14.59 -9.30
N ALA A 99 1.65 15.12 -8.82
CA ALA A 99 2.11 16.47 -9.15
C ALA A 99 2.59 16.61 -10.60
N ASP A 100 3.05 15.51 -11.21
CA ASP A 100 3.56 15.48 -12.61
C ASP A 100 2.43 15.33 -13.65
N ARG A 101 1.22 15.23 -13.24
CA ARG A 101 0.03 15.17 -14.10
C ARG A 101 -0.63 16.55 -14.19
#